data_5b852984d947c3b0cdc16570947147d3
#
_entry.id   5b852984d947c3b0cdc16570947147d3
#
_cell.length_a   1.000
_cell.length_b   1.000
_cell.length_c   1.000
_cell.angle_alpha   90.00
_cell.angle_beta   90.00
_cell.angle_gamma   90.00
#
_symmetry.space_group_name_H-M   'P 1'
#
loop_
_entity.id
_entity.type
_entity.pdbx_description
1 polymer ?
#
loop_
_entity_poly.entity_id
_entity_poly.type
_entity_poly.pdbx_seq_one_letter_code
_entity_poly.pdbx_strand_id
1 'polypeptide(L)' 'MMIYEIKVGSVTNAQRGAKLLKNAGYRVFVHKQLRPSSADGCGYLLRLEDGDGEALALLRQHGVRITGVEQV' A
#
# COMPACT_ATOMS: atom_id res chain seq x y z
N MET A 1 5.11 16.09 -6.79
CA MET A 1 5.47 14.82 -6.12
C MET A 1 4.26 14.35 -5.31
N MET A 2 3.69 13.22 -5.67
CA MET A 2 2.50 12.69 -5.00
C MET A 2 2.87 11.51 -4.14
N ILE A 3 2.46 11.54 -2.89
CA ILE A 3 2.65 10.44 -1.98
C ILE A 3 1.31 9.82 -1.67
N TYR A 4 1.20 8.52 -1.88
CA TYR A 4 0.00 7.77 -1.57
C TYR A 4 0.27 6.88 -0.37
N GLU A 5 -0.68 6.82 0.53
CA GLU A 5 -0.69 5.84 1.61
C GLU A 5 -1.79 4.84 1.33
N ILE A 6 -1.38 3.62 1.02
CA ILE A 6 -2.29 2.55 0.60
C ILE A 6 -2.46 1.58 1.75
N LYS A 7 -3.65 1.51 2.29
CA LYS A 7 -3.96 0.61 3.39
C LYS A 7 -4.28 -0.77 2.85
N VAL A 8 -3.57 -1.77 3.35
CA VAL A 8 -3.70 -3.14 2.81
C VAL A 8 -4.16 -4.17 3.84
N GLY A 9 -4.27 -3.79 5.09
CA GLY A 9 -4.92 -4.62 6.11
C GLY A 9 -4.09 -5.76 6.68
N SER A 10 -3.12 -6.31 5.97
CA SER A 10 -2.29 -7.41 6.49
C SER A 10 -0.84 -7.26 6.05
N VAL A 11 0.07 -7.85 6.85
CA VAL A 11 1.49 -7.82 6.53
C VAL A 11 1.80 -8.58 5.24
N THR A 12 1.11 -9.67 4.99
CA THR A 12 1.30 -10.45 3.77
C THR A 12 0.95 -9.64 2.53
N ASN A 13 -0.18 -8.95 2.54
CA ASN A 13 -0.56 -8.07 1.45
C ASN A 13 0.40 -6.90 1.30
N ALA A 14 0.87 -6.35 2.42
CA ALA A 14 1.83 -5.26 2.39
C ALA A 14 3.13 -5.69 1.72
N GLN A 15 3.66 -6.84 2.09
CA GLN A 15 4.89 -7.36 1.50
C GLN A 15 4.73 -7.67 0.02
N ARG A 16 3.62 -8.29 -0.37
CA ARG A 16 3.34 -8.59 -1.77
C ARG A 16 3.21 -7.32 -2.59
N GLY A 17 2.46 -6.37 -2.10
CA GLY A 17 2.29 -5.09 -2.78
C GLY A 17 3.57 -4.32 -2.91
N ALA A 18 4.38 -4.27 -1.85
CA ALA A 18 5.67 -3.60 -1.89
C ALA A 18 6.59 -4.23 -2.93
N LYS A 19 6.65 -5.55 -2.97
CA LYS A 19 7.49 -6.26 -3.95
C LYS A 19 7.05 -5.97 -5.37
N LEU A 20 5.75 -5.99 -5.63
CA LEU A 20 5.22 -5.70 -6.96
C LEU A 20 5.58 -4.28 -7.41
N LEU A 21 5.41 -3.32 -6.53
CA LEU A 21 5.69 -1.93 -6.86
C LEU A 21 7.18 -1.67 -7.02
N LYS A 22 8.02 -2.28 -6.19
CA LYS A 22 9.47 -2.16 -6.35
C LYS A 22 9.94 -2.74 -7.68
N ASN A 23 9.39 -3.88 -8.07
CA ASN A 23 9.73 -4.49 -9.36
C ASN A 23 9.28 -3.65 -10.54
N ALA A 24 8.25 -2.84 -10.35
CA ALA A 24 7.77 -1.92 -11.38
C ALA A 24 8.54 -0.60 -11.41
N GLY A 25 9.48 -0.39 -10.50
CA GLY A 25 10.30 0.80 -10.46
C GLY A 25 9.81 1.90 -9.52
N TYR A 26 8.81 1.60 -8.72
CA TYR A 26 8.29 2.57 -7.74
C TYR A 26 9.07 2.54 -6.44
N ARG A 27 9.10 3.67 -5.77
CA ARG A 27 9.62 3.74 -4.39
C ARG A 27 8.47 3.49 -3.43
N VAL A 28 8.54 2.40 -2.70
CA VAL A 28 7.48 2.01 -1.78
C VAL A 28 8.09 1.56 -0.47
N PHE A 29 7.44 1.95 0.63
CA PHE A 29 7.86 1.58 1.97
C PHE A 29 6.67 0.96 2.71
N VAL A 30 6.95 -0.08 3.48
CA VAL A 30 5.94 -0.72 4.32
C VAL A 30 5.98 -0.06 5.69
N HIS A 31 4.84 0.44 6.15
CA HIS A 31 4.71 1.03 7.47
C HIS A 31 3.64 0.31 8.26
N LYS A 32 3.92 0.09 9.52
CA LYS A 32 2.94 -0.43 10.46
C LYS A 32 2.20 0.74 11.07
N GLN A 33 0.87 0.68 11.07
CA GLN A 33 0.08 1.71 11.72
C GLN A 33 0.16 1.53 13.24
N LEU A 34 0.58 2.60 13.93
CA LEU A 34 0.69 2.57 15.38
C LEU A 34 -0.66 2.61 16.09
N ARG A 35 -1.67 3.11 15.40
CA ARG A 35 -3.04 3.19 15.91
C ARG A 35 -3.99 2.57 14.90
N PRO A 36 -4.08 1.25 14.88
CA PRO A 36 -5.12 0.65 14.05
C PRO A 36 -6.47 1.12 14.59
N SER A 37 -7.33 1.61 13.71
CA SER A 37 -8.70 1.83 14.12
C SER A 37 -9.24 0.48 14.57
N SER A 38 -10.04 0.48 15.61
CA SER A 38 -10.50 -0.74 16.25
C SER A 38 -11.17 -1.72 15.30
N ALA A 39 -11.63 -1.27 14.16
CA ALA A 39 -12.30 -2.12 13.18
C ALA A 39 -11.34 -2.92 12.31
N ASP A 40 -10.07 -2.53 12.22
CA ASP A 40 -9.17 -3.06 11.20
C ASP A 40 -8.12 -4.03 11.73
N GLY A 41 -8.04 -4.23 13.01
CA GLY A 41 -7.09 -5.17 13.61
C GLY A 41 -5.65 -4.75 13.38
N CYS A 42 -4.91 -5.46 12.55
CA CYS A 42 -3.53 -5.11 12.21
C CYS A 42 -3.52 -4.15 11.04
N GLY A 43 -3.00 -2.96 11.26
CA GLY A 43 -2.92 -1.94 10.22
C GLY A 43 -1.54 -1.88 9.60
N TYR A 44 -1.43 -2.22 8.34
CA TYR A 44 -0.23 -2.00 7.54
C TYR A 44 -0.60 -1.11 6.36
N LEU A 45 0.33 -0.24 5.99
CA LEU A 45 0.14 0.58 4.81
C LEU A 45 1.40 0.61 3.97
N LEU A 46 1.22 0.86 2.70
CA LEU A 46 2.30 1.07 1.76
C LEU A 46 2.39 2.56 1.48
N ARG A 47 3.55 3.14 1.74
CA ARG A 47 3.80 4.53 1.38
C ARG A 47 4.50 4.54 0.04
N LEU A 48 3.82 5.07 -0.96
CA LEU A 48 4.29 5.10 -2.34
C LEU A 48 4.67 6.52 -2.70
N GLU A 49 5.95 6.72 -3.01
CA GLU A 49 6.46 8.01 -3.46
C GLU A 49 6.37 8.09 -4.99
N ASP A 50 5.97 9.26 -5.49
CA ASP A 50 5.78 9.50 -6.92
C ASP A 50 4.80 8.51 -7.56
N GLY A 51 3.75 8.16 -6.80
CA GLY A 51 2.76 7.22 -7.26
C GLY A 51 1.79 7.80 -8.29
N ASP A 52 1.16 6.92 -9.02
CA ASP A 52 0.11 7.27 -9.96
C ASP A 52 -0.98 6.21 -9.96
N GLY A 53 -1.99 6.39 -10.79
CA GLY A 53 -3.10 5.45 -10.87
C GLY A 53 -2.69 4.06 -11.36
N GLU A 54 -1.61 3.96 -12.10
CA GLU A 54 -1.12 2.68 -12.59
C GLU A 54 -0.61 1.80 -11.45
N ALA A 55 -0.01 2.40 -10.44
CA ALA A 55 0.45 1.64 -9.27
C ALA A 55 -0.72 0.96 -8.57
N LEU A 56 -1.83 1.66 -8.40
CA LEU A 56 -3.02 1.09 -7.78
C LEU A 56 -3.62 -0.02 -8.65
N ALA A 57 -3.67 0.19 -9.95
CA ALA A 57 -4.16 -0.81 -10.88
C ALA A 57 -3.28 -2.07 -10.84
N LEU A 58 -1.98 -1.90 -10.76
CA LEU A 58 -1.04 -3.01 -10.67
C LEU A 58 -1.32 -3.88 -9.43
N LEU A 59 -1.54 -3.24 -8.29
CA LEU A 59 -1.86 -3.96 -7.07
C LEU A 59 -3.16 -4.76 -7.20
N ARG A 60 -4.18 -4.14 -7.78
CA ARG A 60 -5.47 -4.80 -7.98
C ARG A 60 -5.37 -5.98 -8.94
N GLN A 61 -4.60 -5.82 -10.02
CA GLN A 61 -4.41 -6.88 -11.01
C GLN A 61 -3.76 -8.12 -10.40
N HIS A 62 -2.92 -7.94 -9.40
CA HIS A 62 -2.23 -9.04 -8.75
C HIS A 62 -2.93 -9.53 -7.48
N GLY A 63 -4.16 -9.11 -7.26
CA GLY A 63 -4.96 -9.60 -6.15
C GLY A 63 -4.57 -9.05 -4.80
N VAL A 64 -3.85 -7.95 -4.74
CA VAL A 64 -3.56 -7.27 -3.48
C VAL A 64 -4.79 -6.51 -3.05
N ARG A 65 -5.33 -6.86 -1.89
CA ARG A 65 -6.53 -6.22 -1.39
C ARG A 65 -6.19 -4.86 -0.78
N ILE A 66 -6.84 -3.83 -1.30
CA ILE A 66 -6.67 -2.45 -0.84
C ILE A 66 -7.90 -2.07 -0.02
N THR A 67 -7.68 -1.69 1.23
CA THR A 67 -8.77 -1.28 2.12
C THR A 67 -8.99 0.22 2.14
N GLY A 68 -8.01 0.99 1.72
CA GLY A 68 -8.15 2.43 1.64
C GLY A 68 -6.93 3.06 0.99
N VAL A 69 -7.10 4.23 0.44
CA VAL A 69 -6.02 5.01 -0.19
C VAL A 69 -6.15 6.45 0.26
N GLU A 70 -5.06 7.01 0.72
CA GLU A 70 -4.98 8.43 1.03
C GLU A 70 -3.85 9.06 0.24
N GLN A 71 -4.10 10.24 -0.28
CA GLN A 71 -3.09 11.04 -0.94
C GLN A 71 -2.57 12.09 0.04
N VAL A 72 -1.28 12.13 0.20
CA VAL A 72 -0.62 13.05 1.13
C VAL A 72 0.06 14.19 0.39
#